data_5b3be4319f80f72de22dd45672ad2a73
#
_entry.id   5b3be4319f80f72de22dd45672ad2a73
#
_cell.length_a   1.000
_cell.length_b   1.000
_cell.length_c   1.000
_cell.angle_alpha   90.00
_cell.angle_beta   90.00
_cell.angle_gamma   90.00
#
_symmetry.space_group_name_H-M   'P 1'
#
loop_
_entity.id
_entity.type
_entity.pdbx_description
1 polymer ?
#
loop_
_entity_poly.entity_id
_entity_poly.type
_entity_poly.pdbx_seq_one_letter_code
_entity_poly.pdbx_strand_id
1 'polypeptide(L)'
;MKHSSANIPFLRNKINQAVTAICFLAIANFSYTFYAFGFSWINLGLTLPLFAVAFYIGNSIKRPLDAIAQMQTVLLRTNEGELYHRITNTKGLGEVGKVVWELNEMLDIMESYFKEINACFHQASKGNHERYILADGFPGLLKKSAESVNEALHYMNENDRLMIKNRLSAGLHGL
;
A
#
# COMPACT_ATOMS: atom_id res chain seq x y z
N MET A 1 18.08 -9.67 -5.42
CA MET A 1 17.54 -10.92 -4.86
C MET A 1 16.12 -11.08 -5.40
N LYS A 2 15.90 -11.98 -6.37
CA LYS A 2 14.56 -12.31 -6.84
C LYS A 2 13.85 -13.11 -5.74
N HIS A 3 13.08 -12.46 -4.88
CA HIS A 3 12.06 -13.16 -4.11
C HIS A 3 10.99 -13.61 -5.10
N SER A 4 11.09 -14.85 -5.53
CA SER A 4 9.98 -15.59 -6.11
C SER A 4 8.93 -15.76 -5.00
N SER A 5 8.14 -14.75 -4.73
CA SER A 5 6.90 -14.90 -3.99
C SER A 5 5.93 -15.60 -4.94
N ALA A 6 6.01 -16.93 -4.98
CA ALA A 6 4.93 -17.72 -5.52
C ALA A 6 3.64 -17.21 -4.86
N ASN A 7 2.78 -16.60 -5.65
CA ASN A 7 1.50 -16.08 -5.23
C ASN A 7 0.61 -17.28 -4.86
N ILE A 8 0.88 -17.86 -3.69
CA ILE A 8 0.13 -19.01 -3.20
C ILE A 8 -1.08 -18.43 -2.47
N PRO A 9 -2.29 -18.59 -3.00
CA PRO A 9 -3.53 -18.14 -2.35
C PRO A 9 -3.85 -19.05 -1.15
N PHE A 10 -2.89 -19.14 -0.22
CA PHE A 10 -2.91 -20.03 0.93
C PHE A 10 -4.16 -19.81 1.79
N LEU A 11 -4.45 -18.57 2.12
CA LEU A 11 -5.59 -18.23 2.98
C LEU A 11 -6.91 -18.49 2.26
N ARG A 12 -7.02 -18.12 0.98
CA ARG A 12 -8.21 -18.38 0.15
C ARG A 12 -8.49 -19.85 0.02
N ASN A 13 -7.46 -20.67 -0.23
CA ASN A 13 -7.62 -22.12 -0.35
C ASN A 13 -8.00 -22.75 0.98
N LYS A 14 -7.41 -22.33 2.10
CA LYS A 14 -7.78 -22.82 3.44
C LYS A 14 -9.22 -22.50 3.79
N ILE A 15 -9.67 -21.29 3.51
CA ILE A 15 -11.06 -20.89 3.78
C ILE A 15 -12.03 -21.66 2.88
N ASN A 16 -11.72 -21.79 1.58
CA ASN A 16 -12.55 -22.61 0.69
C ASN A 16 -12.62 -24.06 1.14
N GLN A 17 -11.51 -24.66 1.57
CA GLN A 17 -11.48 -26.01 2.14
C GLN A 17 -12.34 -26.10 3.40
N ALA A 18 -12.27 -25.14 4.31
CA ALA A 18 -13.08 -25.12 5.51
C ALA A 18 -14.58 -25.02 5.19
N VAL A 19 -14.96 -24.11 4.28
CA VAL A 19 -16.35 -23.97 3.84
C VAL A 19 -16.85 -25.26 3.17
N THR A 20 -16.04 -25.85 2.30
CA THR A 20 -16.38 -27.13 1.64
C THR A 20 -16.52 -28.27 2.66
N ALA A 21 -15.64 -28.34 3.66
CA ALA A 21 -15.74 -29.33 4.72
C ALA A 21 -17.03 -29.18 5.57
N ILE A 22 -17.40 -27.94 5.90
CA ILE A 22 -18.65 -27.65 6.62
C ILE A 22 -19.86 -28.08 5.79
N CYS A 23 -19.89 -27.78 4.49
CA CYS A 23 -20.95 -28.20 3.59
C CYS A 23 -21.02 -29.73 3.49
N PHE A 24 -19.87 -30.40 3.37
CA PHE A 24 -19.80 -31.87 3.31
C PHE A 24 -20.33 -32.53 4.59
N LEU A 25 -19.92 -32.03 5.76
CA LEU A 25 -20.41 -32.50 7.05
C LEU A 25 -21.91 -32.27 7.23
N ALA A 26 -22.44 -31.14 6.76
CA ALA A 26 -23.87 -30.86 6.80
C ALA A 26 -24.67 -31.85 5.92
N ILE A 27 -24.17 -32.16 4.72
CA ILE A 27 -24.78 -33.14 3.81
C ILE A 27 -24.71 -34.54 4.41
N ALA A 28 -23.57 -34.94 4.93
CA ALA A 28 -23.39 -36.25 5.58
C ALA A 28 -24.34 -36.44 6.77
N ASN A 29 -24.45 -35.42 7.62
CA ASN A 29 -25.36 -35.42 8.77
C ASN A 29 -26.83 -35.54 8.29
N PHE A 30 -27.23 -34.75 7.29
CA PHE A 30 -28.58 -34.81 6.73
C PHE A 30 -28.90 -36.21 6.15
N SER A 31 -27.95 -36.79 5.39
CA SER A 31 -28.11 -38.11 4.80
C SER A 31 -28.23 -39.21 5.85
N TYR A 32 -27.39 -39.15 6.89
CA TYR A 32 -27.44 -40.12 8.00
C TYR A 32 -28.77 -40.06 8.77
N THR A 33 -29.20 -38.84 9.11
CA THR A 33 -30.46 -38.67 9.87
C THR A 33 -31.68 -39.02 9.01
N PHE A 34 -31.64 -38.76 7.71
CA PHE A 34 -32.72 -39.19 6.78
C PHE A 34 -32.80 -40.73 6.70
N TYR A 35 -31.65 -41.40 6.66
CA TYR A 35 -31.63 -42.88 6.61
C TYR A 35 -32.09 -43.51 7.95
N ALA A 36 -31.66 -42.96 9.10
CA ALA A 36 -31.92 -43.53 10.41
C ALA A 36 -33.34 -43.26 10.96
N PHE A 37 -33.88 -42.07 10.68
CA PHE A 37 -35.14 -41.58 11.29
C PHE A 37 -36.20 -41.17 10.28
N GLY A 38 -35.92 -41.26 8.97
CA GLY A 38 -36.78 -40.74 7.93
C GLY A 38 -36.76 -39.22 7.83
N PHE A 39 -37.73 -38.66 7.10
CA PHE A 39 -37.83 -37.20 6.91
C PHE A 39 -38.28 -36.53 8.22
N SER A 40 -37.46 -35.57 8.71
CA SER A 40 -37.78 -34.77 9.90
C SER A 40 -37.62 -33.29 9.59
N TRP A 41 -38.67 -32.51 9.85
CA TRP A 41 -38.67 -31.06 9.74
C TRP A 41 -37.61 -30.38 10.64
N ILE A 42 -37.30 -31.02 11.78
CA ILE A 42 -36.27 -30.53 12.74
C ILE A 42 -34.89 -30.61 12.08
N ASN A 43 -34.58 -31.68 11.39
CA ASN A 43 -33.30 -31.82 10.69
C ASN A 43 -33.14 -30.81 9.55
N LEU A 44 -34.18 -30.57 8.79
CA LEU A 44 -34.17 -29.53 7.78
C LEU A 44 -33.93 -28.15 8.37
N GLY A 45 -34.63 -27.84 9.49
CA GLY A 45 -34.47 -26.60 10.23
C GLY A 45 -33.08 -26.38 10.81
N LEU A 46 -32.30 -27.45 11.06
CA LEU A 46 -30.93 -27.36 11.60
C LEU A 46 -29.87 -27.29 10.49
N THR A 47 -30.08 -27.99 9.38
CA THR A 47 -29.08 -28.00 8.29
C THR A 47 -29.15 -26.79 7.38
N LEU A 48 -30.33 -26.20 7.17
CA LEU A 48 -30.51 -25.02 6.33
C LEU A 48 -29.73 -23.79 6.83
N PRO A 49 -29.73 -23.43 8.14
CA PRO A 49 -28.90 -22.36 8.66
C PRO A 49 -27.39 -22.60 8.50
N LEU A 50 -26.93 -23.85 8.59
CA LEU A 50 -25.49 -24.17 8.38
C LEU A 50 -25.06 -23.84 6.95
N PHE A 51 -25.86 -24.17 5.95
CA PHE A 51 -25.59 -23.79 4.56
C PHE A 51 -25.64 -22.27 4.37
N ALA A 52 -26.61 -21.58 4.98
CA ALA A 52 -26.71 -20.13 4.91
C ALA A 52 -25.49 -19.44 5.51
N VAL A 53 -25.01 -19.90 6.67
CA VAL A 53 -23.79 -19.40 7.33
C VAL A 53 -22.55 -19.68 6.48
N ALA A 54 -22.38 -20.90 5.96
CA ALA A 54 -21.27 -21.27 5.09
C ALA A 54 -21.22 -20.39 3.82
N PHE A 55 -22.37 -20.19 3.18
CA PHE A 55 -22.51 -19.30 2.02
C PHE A 55 -22.18 -17.84 2.36
N TYR A 56 -22.72 -17.34 3.48
CA TYR A 56 -22.46 -15.99 3.96
C TYR A 56 -20.97 -15.76 4.21
N ILE A 57 -20.29 -16.65 4.93
CA ILE A 57 -18.86 -16.59 5.21
C ILE A 57 -18.07 -16.62 3.90
N GLY A 58 -18.35 -17.58 3.02
CA GLY A 58 -17.66 -17.73 1.75
C GLY A 58 -17.77 -16.49 0.86
N ASN A 59 -18.92 -15.80 0.89
CA ASN A 59 -19.13 -14.59 0.10
C ASN A 59 -18.52 -13.33 0.75
N SER A 60 -18.60 -13.22 2.08
CA SER A 60 -18.12 -12.05 2.82
C SER A 60 -16.59 -11.91 2.82
N ILE A 61 -15.87 -13.04 2.73
CA ILE A 61 -14.40 -13.06 2.83
C ILE A 61 -13.73 -12.77 1.47
N LYS A 62 -14.41 -12.93 0.35
CA LYS A 62 -13.82 -12.74 -0.99
C LYS A 62 -13.20 -11.35 -1.17
N ARG A 63 -13.97 -10.30 -0.88
CA ARG A 63 -13.51 -8.91 -1.06
C ARG A 63 -12.29 -8.54 -0.22
N PRO A 64 -12.25 -8.84 1.11
CA PRO A 64 -11.05 -8.60 1.92
C PRO A 64 -9.82 -9.36 1.41
N LEU A 65 -9.98 -10.62 0.97
CA LEU A 65 -8.87 -11.39 0.42
C LEU A 65 -8.36 -10.84 -0.91
N ASP A 66 -9.24 -10.37 -1.78
CA ASP A 66 -8.85 -9.73 -3.04
C ASP A 66 -8.09 -8.41 -2.77
N ALA A 67 -8.50 -7.65 -1.74
CA ALA A 67 -7.79 -6.44 -1.32
C ALA A 67 -6.37 -6.76 -0.80
N ILE A 68 -6.22 -7.80 0.01
CA ILE A 68 -4.90 -8.26 0.49
C ILE A 68 -3.99 -8.68 -0.69
N ALA A 69 -4.53 -9.37 -1.68
CA ALA A 69 -3.78 -9.73 -2.88
C ALA A 69 -3.35 -8.49 -3.69
N GLN A 70 -4.21 -7.47 -3.79
CA GLN A 70 -3.86 -6.19 -4.41
C GLN A 70 -2.77 -5.46 -3.61
N MET A 71 -2.85 -5.43 -2.27
CA MET A 71 -1.79 -4.87 -1.42
C MET A 71 -0.44 -5.53 -1.72
N GLN A 72 -0.40 -6.86 -1.79
CA GLN A 72 0.83 -7.59 -2.12
C GLN A 72 1.38 -7.15 -3.49
N THR A 73 0.53 -7.04 -4.49
CA THR A 73 0.94 -6.62 -5.84
C THR A 73 1.50 -5.20 -5.84
N VAL A 74 0.83 -4.26 -5.16
CA VAL A 74 1.30 -2.86 -5.05
C VAL A 74 2.62 -2.79 -4.30
N LEU A 75 2.79 -3.51 -3.18
CA LEU A 75 4.05 -3.56 -2.44
C LEU A 75 5.21 -4.14 -3.26
N LEU A 76 4.96 -5.16 -4.09
CA LEU A 76 6.00 -5.70 -4.98
C LEU A 76 6.45 -4.65 -6.00
N ARG A 77 5.51 -3.90 -6.61
CA ARG A 77 5.84 -2.80 -7.53
C ARG A 77 6.54 -1.64 -6.82
N THR A 78 6.12 -1.33 -5.60
CA THR A 78 6.81 -0.33 -4.76
C THR A 78 8.27 -0.71 -4.50
N ASN A 79 8.57 -2.00 -4.28
CA ASN A 79 9.95 -2.49 -4.15
C ASN A 79 10.76 -2.36 -5.44
N GLU A 80 10.11 -2.29 -6.59
CA GLU A 80 10.72 -2.01 -7.90
C GLU A 80 10.87 -0.49 -8.17
N GLY A 81 10.41 0.34 -7.22
CA GLY A 81 10.48 1.81 -7.31
C GLY A 81 9.23 2.47 -7.91
N GLU A 82 8.20 1.69 -8.22
CA GLU A 82 6.94 2.21 -8.78
C GLU A 82 6.00 2.66 -7.66
N LEU A 83 6.12 3.91 -7.22
CA LEU A 83 5.32 4.47 -6.11
C LEU A 83 3.93 4.98 -6.50
N TYR A 84 3.60 5.01 -7.77
CA TYR A 84 2.35 5.60 -8.28
C TYR A 84 1.14 4.66 -8.26
N HIS A 85 1.32 3.39 -7.92
CA HIS A 85 0.21 2.44 -7.82
C HIS A 85 -0.59 2.63 -6.55
N ARG A 86 -1.91 2.55 -6.67
CA ARG A 86 -2.86 2.67 -5.55
C ARG A 86 -3.85 1.52 -5.58
N ILE A 87 -4.31 1.14 -4.39
CA ILE A 87 -5.36 0.15 -4.24
C ILE A 87 -6.69 0.90 -4.25
N THR A 88 -7.54 0.53 -5.19
CA THR A 88 -8.88 1.11 -5.36
C THR A 88 -9.95 0.18 -4.82
N ASN A 89 -11.19 0.68 -4.73
CA ASN A 89 -12.35 -0.10 -4.30
C ASN A 89 -12.28 -0.59 -2.84
N THR A 90 -11.94 0.31 -1.93
CA THR A 90 -11.77 0.04 -0.49
C THR A 90 -13.08 0.03 0.31
N LYS A 91 -14.22 0.34 -0.29
CA LYS A 91 -15.50 0.46 0.40
C LYS A 91 -16.02 -0.90 0.90
N GLY A 92 -16.41 -0.95 2.16
CA GLY A 92 -17.02 -2.16 2.77
C GLY A 92 -16.03 -3.26 3.16
N LEU A 93 -14.72 -2.95 3.26
CA LEU A 93 -13.67 -3.89 3.65
C LEU A 93 -13.39 -3.91 5.17
N GLY A 94 -14.10 -3.12 5.97
CA GLY A 94 -13.89 -3.03 7.42
C GLY A 94 -12.45 -2.63 7.75
N GLU A 95 -11.81 -3.40 8.64
CA GLU A 95 -10.43 -3.17 9.11
C GLU A 95 -9.42 -3.26 7.98
N VAL A 96 -9.61 -4.17 7.03
CA VAL A 96 -8.73 -4.29 5.84
C VAL A 96 -8.78 -3.01 5.02
N GLY A 97 -9.95 -2.38 4.90
CA GLY A 97 -10.10 -1.10 4.20
C GLY A 97 -9.31 0.04 4.83
N LYS A 98 -9.19 0.06 6.18
CA LYS A 98 -8.35 1.03 6.89
C LYS A 98 -6.87 0.82 6.56
N VAL A 99 -6.40 -0.42 6.60
CA VAL A 99 -5.01 -0.74 6.25
C VAL A 99 -4.68 -0.34 4.81
N VAL A 100 -5.61 -0.56 3.87
CA VAL A 100 -5.45 -0.12 2.48
C VAL A 100 -5.35 1.39 2.37
N TRP A 101 -6.18 2.11 3.13
CA TRP A 101 -6.14 3.58 3.16
C TRP A 101 -4.78 4.09 3.65
N GLU A 102 -4.31 3.60 4.80
CA GLU A 102 -3.01 3.97 5.38
C GLU A 102 -1.84 3.64 4.44
N LEU A 103 -1.92 2.51 3.73
CA LEU A 103 -0.92 2.14 2.73
C LEU A 103 -0.91 3.13 1.55
N ASN A 104 -2.07 3.49 1.03
CA ASN A 104 -2.16 4.48 -0.04
C ASN A 104 -1.64 5.85 0.42
N GLU A 105 -1.99 6.30 1.63
CA GLU A 105 -1.50 7.55 2.23
C GLU A 105 0.03 7.55 2.36
N MET A 106 0.60 6.45 2.85
CA MET A 106 2.05 6.30 2.93
C MET A 106 2.71 6.41 1.54
N LEU A 107 2.13 5.78 0.52
CA LEU A 107 2.64 5.85 -0.84
C LEU A 107 2.53 7.26 -1.43
N ASP A 108 1.44 8.01 -1.14
CA ASP A 108 1.26 9.40 -1.55
C ASP A 108 2.34 10.30 -0.96
N ILE A 109 2.63 10.13 0.33
CA ILE A 109 3.68 10.89 1.02
C ILE A 109 5.05 10.58 0.42
N MET A 110 5.38 9.30 0.22
CA MET A 110 6.67 8.89 -0.36
C MET A 110 6.84 9.37 -1.80
N GLU A 111 5.82 9.22 -2.63
CA GLU A 111 5.85 9.68 -4.01
C GLU A 111 6.05 11.19 -4.10
N SER A 112 5.31 11.96 -3.29
CA SER A 112 5.42 13.42 -3.22
C SER A 112 6.81 13.85 -2.75
N TYR A 113 7.35 13.20 -1.73
CA TYR A 113 8.67 13.46 -1.21
C TYR A 113 9.78 13.26 -2.27
N PHE A 114 9.77 12.13 -2.96
CA PHE A 114 10.75 11.87 -4.01
C PHE A 114 10.60 12.81 -5.21
N LYS A 115 9.38 13.18 -5.58
CA LYS A 115 9.12 14.18 -6.65
C LYS A 115 9.70 15.55 -6.28
N GLU A 116 9.48 16.00 -5.05
CA GLU A 116 10.02 17.30 -4.59
C GLU A 116 11.55 17.29 -4.53
N ILE A 117 12.15 16.25 -3.98
CA ILE A 117 13.62 16.12 -3.97
C ILE A 117 14.18 16.14 -5.39
N ASN A 118 13.64 15.31 -6.30
CA ASN A 118 14.10 15.26 -7.68
C ASN A 118 13.94 16.61 -8.39
N ALA A 119 12.84 17.32 -8.14
CA ALA A 119 12.61 18.64 -8.71
C ALA A 119 13.64 19.68 -8.20
N CYS A 120 13.98 19.65 -6.91
CA CYS A 120 14.99 20.54 -6.33
C CYS A 120 16.37 20.23 -6.88
N PHE A 121 16.80 18.98 -6.92
CA PHE A 121 18.10 18.61 -7.50
C PHE A 121 18.19 18.89 -9.00
N HIS A 122 17.11 18.71 -9.74
CA HIS A 122 17.08 19.06 -11.16
C HIS A 122 17.24 20.57 -11.38
N GLN A 123 16.67 21.42 -10.54
CA GLN A 123 16.89 22.86 -10.60
C GLN A 123 18.31 23.23 -10.17
N ALA A 124 18.79 22.64 -9.09
CA ALA A 124 20.16 22.87 -8.60
C ALA A 124 21.21 22.48 -9.64
N SER A 125 21.03 21.38 -10.38
CA SER A 125 21.94 20.98 -11.46
C SER A 125 21.99 21.95 -12.65
N LYS A 126 21.00 22.84 -12.77
CA LYS A 126 20.96 23.94 -13.74
C LYS A 126 21.51 25.25 -13.19
N GLY A 127 22.07 25.24 -11.98
CA GLY A 127 22.57 26.43 -11.29
C GLY A 127 21.49 27.25 -10.59
N ASN A 128 20.25 26.76 -10.51
CA ASN A 128 19.19 27.40 -9.76
C ASN A 128 19.03 26.75 -8.38
N HIS A 129 19.67 27.33 -7.37
CA HIS A 129 19.67 26.86 -5.98
C HIS A 129 18.61 27.54 -5.12
N GLU A 130 17.70 28.33 -5.71
CA GLU A 130 16.66 29.05 -4.96
C GLU A 130 15.37 28.22 -4.75
N ARG A 131 15.26 27.04 -5.36
CA ARG A 131 14.12 26.16 -5.16
C ARG A 131 14.34 25.30 -3.91
N TYR A 132 13.52 25.52 -2.89
CA TYR A 132 13.48 24.73 -1.65
C TYR A 132 12.31 23.78 -1.62
N ILE A 133 12.44 22.69 -0.85
CA ILE A 133 11.39 21.73 -0.56
C ILE A 133 10.47 22.31 0.52
N LEU A 134 9.17 22.18 0.37
CA LEU A 134 8.21 22.55 1.41
C LEU A 134 8.21 21.50 2.52
N ALA A 135 9.18 21.59 3.45
CA ALA A 135 9.44 20.58 4.47
C ALA A 135 8.26 20.36 5.43
N ASP A 136 7.46 21.40 5.71
CA ASP A 136 6.30 21.30 6.60
C ASP A 136 5.17 20.38 6.07
N GLY A 137 5.19 20.05 4.79
CA GLY A 137 4.27 19.10 4.17
C GLY A 137 4.61 17.63 4.46
N PHE A 138 5.75 17.35 5.11
CA PHE A 138 6.20 15.99 5.35
C PHE A 138 6.30 15.62 6.83
N PRO A 139 5.99 14.38 7.23
CA PRO A 139 6.06 13.96 8.63
C PRO A 139 7.46 13.48 9.03
N GLY A 140 7.78 13.63 10.30
CA GLY A 140 8.87 12.95 10.99
C GLY A 140 10.23 13.05 10.31
N LEU A 141 10.84 11.93 9.98
CA LEU A 141 12.16 11.85 9.37
C LEU A 141 12.21 12.46 7.96
N LEU A 142 11.12 12.36 7.20
CA LEU A 142 11.03 12.94 5.86
C LEU A 142 11.13 14.47 5.92
N LYS A 143 10.47 15.10 6.90
CA LYS A 143 10.61 16.55 7.17
C LYS A 143 12.06 16.92 7.47
N LYS A 144 12.71 16.21 8.41
CA LYS A 144 14.12 16.48 8.76
C LYS A 144 15.05 16.33 7.56
N SER A 145 14.82 15.32 6.74
CA SER A 145 15.60 15.11 5.53
C SER A 145 15.39 16.23 4.50
N ALA A 146 14.15 16.69 4.33
CA ALA A 146 13.84 17.83 3.46
C ALA A 146 14.51 19.12 3.95
N GLU A 147 14.51 19.38 5.27
CA GLU A 147 15.22 20.50 5.89
C GLU A 147 16.72 20.42 5.63
N SER A 148 17.34 19.24 5.78
CA SER A 148 18.77 19.04 5.47
C SER A 148 19.10 19.27 4.00
N VAL A 149 18.23 18.87 3.08
CA VAL A 149 18.38 19.18 1.65
C VAL A 149 18.28 20.68 1.41
N ASN A 150 17.35 21.36 2.04
CA ASN A 150 17.21 22.82 1.95
C ASN A 150 18.44 23.56 2.45
N GLU A 151 19.01 23.09 3.56
CA GLU A 151 20.26 23.64 4.12
C GLU A 151 21.43 23.48 3.12
N ALA A 152 21.57 22.30 2.52
CA ALA A 152 22.59 22.05 1.50
C ALA A 152 22.42 22.97 0.27
N LEU A 153 21.18 23.16 -0.20
CA LEU A 153 20.87 24.07 -1.30
C LEU A 153 21.20 25.52 -0.95
N HIS A 154 20.93 25.93 0.30
CA HIS A 154 21.29 27.26 0.79
C HIS A 154 22.81 27.50 0.75
N TYR A 155 23.62 26.56 1.24
CA TYR A 155 25.08 26.65 1.16
C TYR A 155 25.60 26.69 -0.27
N MET A 156 24.99 25.91 -1.19
CA MET A 156 25.35 25.96 -2.61
C MET A 156 25.06 27.35 -3.20
N ASN A 157 23.90 27.93 -2.90
CA ASN A 157 23.53 29.27 -3.36
C ASN A 157 24.49 30.36 -2.85
N GLU A 158 24.84 30.29 -1.57
CA GLU A 158 25.80 31.24 -0.98
C GLU A 158 27.21 31.12 -1.62
N ASN A 159 27.69 29.91 -1.86
CA ASN A 159 28.96 29.67 -2.53
C ASN A 159 28.99 30.25 -3.95
N ASP A 160 27.91 30.04 -4.72
CA ASP A 160 27.79 30.60 -6.06
C ASP A 160 27.79 32.12 -6.06
N ARG A 161 27.08 32.75 -5.14
CA ARG A 161 27.08 34.22 -4.94
C ARG A 161 28.47 34.73 -4.62
N LEU A 162 29.21 34.06 -3.73
CA LEU A 162 30.57 34.41 -3.40
C LEU A 162 31.53 34.28 -4.57
N MET A 163 31.42 33.21 -5.35
CA MET A 163 32.22 32.99 -6.58
C MET A 163 31.97 34.09 -7.62
N ILE A 164 30.71 34.46 -7.83
CA ILE A 164 30.35 35.54 -8.76
C ILE A 164 30.94 36.87 -8.28
N LYS A 165 30.75 37.19 -6.99
CA LYS A 165 31.34 38.42 -6.38
C LYS A 165 32.84 38.47 -6.54
N ASN A 166 33.56 37.38 -6.26
CA ASN A 166 35.02 37.32 -6.39
C ASN A 166 35.48 37.48 -7.84
N ARG A 167 34.77 36.87 -8.81
CA ARG A 167 35.07 37.05 -10.24
C ARG A 167 34.87 38.50 -10.69
N LEU A 168 33.78 39.15 -10.23
CA LEU A 168 33.52 40.55 -10.54
C LEU A 168 34.59 41.46 -9.93
N SER A 169 35.00 41.22 -8.67
CA SER A 169 36.05 41.97 -8.02
C SER A 169 37.39 41.82 -8.73
N ALA A 170 37.77 40.62 -9.12
CA ALA A 170 39.01 40.34 -9.85
C ALA A 170 39.02 41.02 -11.24
N GLY A 171 37.87 41.03 -11.92
CA GLY A 171 37.73 41.71 -13.23
C GLY A 171 37.84 43.23 -13.14
N LEU A 172 37.41 43.84 -12.01
CA LEU A 172 37.51 45.28 -11.78
C LEU A 172 38.92 45.74 -11.38
N HIS A 173 39.75 44.86 -10.81
CA HIS A 173 41.14 45.20 -10.41
C HIS A 173 42.17 44.93 -11.54
N GLY A 174 41.72 44.35 -12.66
CA GLY A 174 42.54 44.07 -13.83
C GLY A 174 42.41 45.09 -14.99
N LEU A 175 41.62 46.15 -14.78
CA LEU A 175 41.53 47.32 -15.66
C LEU A 175 42.25 48.53 -15.02
#